data_f01a530f87c9a444b1fb65dfa0f76596
#
_entry.id   f01a530f87c9a444b1fb65dfa0f76596
#
_cell.length_a   1.000
_cell.length_b   1.000
_cell.length_c   1.000
_cell.angle_alpha   90.00
_cell.angle_beta   90.00
_cell.angle_gamma   90.00
#
_symmetry.space_group_name_H-M   'P 1'
#
loop_
_entity.id
_entity.type
_entity.pdbx_description
1 polymer ?
#
loop_
_entity_poly.entity_id
_entity_poly.type
_entity_poly.pdbx_seq_one_letter_code
_entity_poly.pdbx_strand_id
1 'polypeptide(L)'
;ELVGQYLGRPANIQGDFATVLAEIENYNGWEYVWGGKSPSVGFDCSGLVAWGLKQVGIDLPSPASNQYHMTVPIDASEALPGDLIFFRGTYGGPNHISHVGFYIDENTMYDANGSGVGYHNWKSDYWQSHKPEIRRIVQ
;
A
#
# COMPACT_ATOMS: atom_id res chain seq x y z
N GLU A 1 -22.78 1.19 6.92
CA GLU A 1 -23.31 2.39 6.31
C GLU A 1 -22.93 3.68 7.02
N LEU A 2 -23.49 3.87 8.23
CA LEU A 2 -23.10 5.02 9.01
C LEU A 2 -21.61 5.01 9.34
N VAL A 3 -21.08 3.83 9.58
CA VAL A 3 -19.65 3.68 9.83
C VAL A 3 -18.86 4.19 8.64
N GLY A 4 -19.27 3.83 7.43
CA GLY A 4 -18.61 4.32 6.23
C GLY A 4 -18.69 5.83 6.11
N GLN A 5 -19.79 6.43 6.54
CA GLN A 5 -19.94 7.89 6.50
C GLN A 5 -19.05 8.58 7.52
N TYR A 6 -18.92 8.02 8.72
CA TYR A 6 -18.11 8.64 9.78
C TYR A 6 -16.64 8.44 9.55
N LEU A 7 -16.25 7.31 9.01
CA LEU A 7 -14.85 6.99 8.76
C LEU A 7 -14.39 7.45 7.39
N GLY A 8 -15.28 8.12 6.67
CA GLY A 8 -15.05 8.38 5.28
C GLY A 8 -15.49 7.17 4.47
N ARG A 9 -16.04 7.40 3.32
CA ARG A 9 -16.44 6.31 2.46
C ARG A 9 -15.19 5.58 1.99
N PRO A 10 -15.24 4.24 1.92
CA PRO A 10 -14.21 3.57 1.16
C PRO A 10 -14.17 4.24 -0.19
N ALA A 11 -13.01 4.61 -0.65
CA ALA A 11 -12.87 5.14 -1.99
C ALA A 11 -13.52 4.14 -2.94
N ASN A 12 -14.00 4.60 -4.09
CA ASN A 12 -14.44 3.68 -5.13
C ASN A 12 -13.20 2.99 -5.66
N ILE A 13 -12.58 2.24 -4.75
CA ILE A 13 -11.19 1.87 -4.89
C ILE A 13 -10.99 0.90 -6.04
N GLN A 14 -11.97 0.06 -6.35
CA GLN A 14 -11.80 -0.89 -7.42
C GLN A 14 -11.71 -0.21 -8.78
N GLY A 15 -12.61 0.76 -9.06
CA GLY A 15 -12.53 1.51 -10.30
C GLY A 15 -11.30 2.40 -10.35
N ASP A 16 -11.06 3.09 -9.24
CA ASP A 16 -9.89 3.98 -9.14
C ASP A 16 -8.60 3.17 -9.16
N PHE A 17 -8.59 2.00 -8.53
CA PHE A 17 -7.39 1.20 -8.44
C PHE A 17 -6.94 0.66 -9.80
N ALA A 18 -7.87 0.36 -10.70
CA ALA A 18 -7.49 -0.06 -12.05
C ALA A 18 -6.62 1.01 -12.71
N THR A 19 -6.98 2.29 -12.53
CA THR A 19 -6.20 3.40 -13.04
C THR A 19 -4.85 3.53 -12.32
N VAL A 20 -4.87 3.43 -10.98
CA VAL A 20 -3.64 3.49 -10.19
C VAL A 20 -2.67 2.40 -10.65
N LEU A 21 -3.18 1.18 -10.76
CA LEU A 21 -2.33 0.03 -11.12
C LEU A 21 -1.73 0.20 -12.51
N ALA A 22 -2.53 0.66 -13.46
CA ALA A 22 -2.05 0.90 -14.82
C ALA A 22 -0.90 1.92 -14.81
N GLU A 23 -1.01 2.94 -13.96
CA GLU A 23 0.04 3.96 -13.86
C GLU A 23 1.31 3.42 -13.22
N ILE A 24 1.18 2.72 -12.09
CA ILE A 24 2.37 2.26 -11.38
C ILE A 24 3.05 1.09 -12.07
N GLU A 25 2.33 0.33 -12.88
CA GLU A 25 2.93 -0.74 -13.67
C GLU A 25 3.95 -0.23 -14.69
N ASN A 26 3.90 1.05 -15.04
CA ASN A 26 4.93 1.64 -15.90
C ASN A 26 6.32 1.59 -15.26
N TYR A 27 6.39 1.38 -13.95
CA TYR A 27 7.65 1.41 -13.22
C TYR A 27 8.07 0.02 -12.72
N ASN A 28 7.44 -1.04 -13.26
CA ASN A 28 7.83 -2.41 -12.93
C ASN A 28 9.32 -2.61 -13.11
N GLY A 29 9.95 -3.20 -12.10
CA GLY A 29 11.37 -3.50 -12.16
C GLY A 29 12.29 -2.36 -11.75
N TRP A 30 11.75 -1.18 -11.45
CA TRP A 30 12.57 -0.09 -10.96
C TRP A 30 13.13 -0.44 -9.58
N GLU A 31 14.34 0.03 -9.31
CA GLU A 31 14.97 -0.20 -8.02
C GLU A 31 14.26 0.59 -6.92
N TYR A 32 14.27 0.00 -5.72
CA TYR A 32 13.82 0.71 -4.52
C TYR A 32 14.74 1.90 -4.25
N VAL A 33 14.16 3.06 -3.98
CA VAL A 33 14.93 4.26 -3.64
C VAL A 33 14.40 4.80 -2.32
N TRP A 34 15.19 4.73 -1.28
CA TRP A 34 14.83 5.23 0.05
C TRP A 34 14.43 6.71 -0.05
N GLY A 35 13.23 7.03 0.43
CA GLY A 35 12.71 8.39 0.36
C GLY A 35 12.16 8.79 -0.98
N GLY A 36 12.16 7.90 -1.96
CA GLY A 36 11.65 8.20 -3.30
C GLY A 36 10.13 8.27 -3.33
N LYS A 37 9.60 9.26 -4.05
CA LYS A 37 8.16 9.53 -4.08
C LYS A 37 7.67 9.92 -5.47
N SER A 38 8.48 9.78 -6.49
CA SER A 38 8.10 10.24 -7.82
C SER A 38 8.93 9.55 -8.89
N PRO A 39 8.43 9.52 -10.14
CA PRO A 39 9.21 8.95 -11.23
C PRO A 39 10.56 9.61 -11.46
N SER A 40 10.71 10.88 -11.07
CA SER A 40 11.99 11.58 -11.28
C SER A 40 13.07 11.13 -10.31
N VAL A 41 12.68 10.55 -9.17
CA VAL A 41 13.62 10.12 -8.13
C VAL A 41 13.64 8.60 -8.01
N GLY A 42 12.51 7.97 -8.18
CA GLY A 42 12.27 6.57 -7.85
C GLY A 42 11.31 6.48 -6.68
N PHE A 43 11.06 5.27 -6.21
CA PHE A 43 10.02 5.04 -5.21
C PHE A 43 10.52 4.20 -4.05
N ASP A 44 10.13 4.60 -2.83
CA ASP A 44 10.09 3.68 -1.70
C ASP A 44 8.67 3.12 -1.57
N CYS A 45 8.42 2.34 -0.53
CA CYS A 45 7.14 1.65 -0.39
C CYS A 45 5.98 2.62 -0.28
N SER A 46 6.05 3.56 0.66
CA SER A 46 4.98 4.52 0.88
C SER A 46 4.93 5.59 -0.21
N GLY A 47 6.07 5.89 -0.83
CA GLY A 47 6.13 6.83 -1.94
C GLY A 47 5.41 6.31 -3.16
N LEU A 48 5.54 5.02 -3.46
CA LEU A 48 4.81 4.41 -4.56
C LEU A 48 3.31 4.47 -4.32
N VAL A 49 2.88 4.13 -3.11
CA VAL A 49 1.47 4.18 -2.75
C VAL A 49 0.93 5.61 -2.85
N ALA A 50 1.64 6.58 -2.27
CA ALA A 50 1.22 7.97 -2.28
C ALA A 50 1.11 8.51 -3.70
N TRP A 51 2.13 8.25 -4.53
CA TRP A 51 2.15 8.74 -5.91
C TRP A 51 1.03 8.11 -6.73
N GLY A 52 0.86 6.81 -6.60
CA GLY A 52 -0.18 6.09 -7.34
C GLY A 52 -1.58 6.61 -7.02
N LEU A 53 -1.87 6.77 -5.74
CA LEU A 53 -3.19 7.26 -5.31
C LEU A 53 -3.43 8.69 -5.75
N LYS A 54 -2.39 9.49 -5.82
CA LYS A 54 -2.52 10.87 -6.27
C LYS A 54 -3.01 10.97 -7.71
N GLN A 55 -2.75 9.96 -8.52
CA GLN A 55 -3.20 9.93 -9.90
C GLN A 55 -4.72 9.90 -10.03
N VAL A 56 -5.40 9.47 -8.98
CA VAL A 56 -6.87 9.44 -8.94
C VAL A 56 -7.43 10.40 -7.89
N GLY A 57 -6.61 11.35 -7.44
CA GLY A 57 -7.06 12.40 -6.53
C GLY A 57 -7.16 12.01 -5.07
N ILE A 58 -6.55 10.89 -4.68
CA ILE A 58 -6.53 10.46 -3.27
C ILE A 58 -5.20 10.91 -2.66
N ASP A 59 -5.29 11.67 -1.56
CA ASP A 59 -4.13 12.19 -0.87
C ASP A 59 -3.82 11.33 0.35
N LEU A 60 -2.75 10.54 0.27
CA LEU A 60 -2.34 9.65 1.33
C LEU A 60 -0.83 9.74 1.50
N PRO A 61 -0.35 10.82 2.15
CA PRO A 61 1.08 11.10 2.18
C PRO A 61 1.87 10.11 3.01
N SER A 62 3.10 9.86 2.56
CA SER A 62 4.05 9.02 3.28
C SER A 62 4.46 9.70 4.60
N PRO A 63 5.08 8.98 5.54
CA PRO A 63 5.55 7.59 5.43
C PRO A 63 4.45 6.56 5.69
N ALA A 64 4.81 5.29 5.65
CA ALA A 64 3.86 4.20 5.83
C ALA A 64 3.07 4.33 7.15
N SER A 65 3.72 4.74 8.23
CA SER A 65 3.05 4.93 9.51
C SER A 65 1.96 5.99 9.45
N ASN A 66 2.17 7.05 8.67
CA ASN A 66 1.15 8.07 8.48
C ASN A 66 -0.02 7.51 7.66
N GLN A 67 0.28 6.77 6.62
CA GLN A 67 -0.74 6.15 5.79
C GLN A 67 -1.58 5.15 6.60
N TYR A 68 -0.94 4.42 7.50
CA TYR A 68 -1.63 3.48 8.38
C TYR A 68 -2.74 4.18 9.17
N HIS A 69 -2.45 5.34 9.73
CA HIS A 69 -3.42 6.08 10.55
C HIS A 69 -4.54 6.72 9.73
N MET A 70 -4.42 6.72 8.42
CA MET A 70 -5.44 7.27 7.52
C MET A 70 -6.30 6.16 6.89
N THR A 71 -6.21 4.95 7.43
CA THR A 71 -6.96 3.79 6.95
C THR A 71 -7.65 3.13 8.11
N VAL A 72 -8.58 2.21 7.82
CA VAL A 72 -9.27 1.43 8.84
C VAL A 72 -9.04 -0.06 8.58
N PRO A 73 -8.98 -0.87 9.65
CA PRO A 73 -8.76 -2.31 9.48
C PRO A 73 -9.92 -2.98 8.75
N ILE A 74 -9.60 -4.02 8.01
CA ILE A 74 -10.59 -4.80 7.31
C ILE A 74 -10.22 -6.28 7.43
N ASP A 75 -11.24 -7.13 7.53
CA ASP A 75 -11.03 -8.57 7.56
C ASP A 75 -10.37 -9.03 6.26
N ALA A 76 -9.43 -9.95 6.39
CA ALA A 76 -8.77 -10.51 5.21
C ALA A 76 -9.77 -11.13 4.24
N SER A 77 -10.86 -11.69 4.77
CA SER A 77 -11.90 -12.29 3.92
C SER A 77 -12.65 -11.26 3.09
N GLU A 78 -12.55 -9.99 3.44
CA GLU A 78 -13.24 -8.91 2.73
C GLU A 78 -12.28 -8.03 1.93
N ALA A 79 -11.00 -8.38 1.91
CA ALA A 79 -10.00 -7.58 1.22
C ALA A 79 -10.24 -7.56 -0.28
N LEU A 80 -10.05 -6.40 -0.86
CA LEU A 80 -10.25 -6.16 -2.29
C LEU A 80 -8.99 -5.55 -2.89
N PRO A 81 -8.75 -5.76 -4.18
CA PRO A 81 -7.62 -5.10 -4.83
C PRO A 81 -7.68 -3.59 -4.61
N GLY A 82 -6.55 -3.02 -4.20
CA GLY A 82 -6.48 -1.60 -3.89
C GLY A 82 -6.56 -1.29 -2.42
N ASP A 83 -6.97 -2.23 -1.58
CA ASP A 83 -6.74 -2.10 -0.15
C ASP A 83 -5.24 -2.06 0.09
N LEU A 84 -4.83 -1.59 1.25
CA LEU A 84 -3.42 -1.52 1.60
C LEU A 84 -3.06 -2.64 2.57
N ILE A 85 -1.84 -3.13 2.46
CA ILE A 85 -1.33 -4.11 3.38
C ILE A 85 -0.08 -3.53 4.04
N PHE A 86 -0.06 -3.55 5.38
CA PHE A 86 1.01 -2.95 6.18
C PHE A 86 1.79 -4.01 6.91
N PHE A 87 3.06 -3.74 7.14
CA PHE A 87 3.96 -4.66 7.83
C PHE A 87 4.74 -3.88 8.88
N ARG A 88 5.14 -4.60 9.94
CA ARG A 88 5.88 -4.01 11.05
C ARG A 88 7.28 -4.59 11.13
N GLY A 89 8.22 -3.77 11.56
CA GLY A 89 9.53 -4.26 11.95
C GLY A 89 10.45 -4.70 10.83
N THR A 90 10.21 -4.27 9.60
CA THR A 90 11.18 -4.51 8.52
C THR A 90 12.41 -3.62 8.72
N TYR A 91 12.22 -2.51 9.45
CA TYR A 91 13.30 -1.70 10.00
C TYR A 91 12.73 -0.93 11.19
N GLY A 92 13.59 -0.33 11.99
CA GLY A 92 13.16 0.33 13.22
C GLY A 92 12.82 -0.71 14.28
N GLY A 93 11.96 -0.35 15.23
CA GLY A 93 11.54 -1.29 16.26
C GLY A 93 10.59 -2.36 15.72
N PRO A 94 10.38 -3.44 16.49
CA PRO A 94 9.57 -4.58 16.04
C PRO A 94 8.09 -4.24 15.81
N ASN A 95 7.61 -3.16 16.37
CA ASN A 95 6.22 -2.75 16.18
C ASN A 95 6.06 -1.54 15.26
N HIS A 96 7.17 -1.07 14.71
CA HIS A 96 7.14 0.10 13.82
C HIS A 96 6.48 -0.27 12.49
N ILE A 97 5.48 0.51 12.07
CA ILE A 97 4.89 0.36 10.74
C ILE A 97 5.94 0.81 9.73
N SER A 98 6.56 -0.15 9.06
CA SER A 98 7.76 0.12 8.27
C SER A 98 7.58 -0.14 6.78
N HIS A 99 6.50 -0.84 6.39
CA HIS A 99 6.30 -1.20 4.99
C HIS A 99 4.82 -1.19 4.64
N VAL A 100 4.54 -0.90 3.38
CA VAL A 100 3.18 -0.87 2.86
C VAL A 100 3.20 -1.26 1.38
N GLY A 101 2.13 -1.94 0.96
CA GLY A 101 1.91 -2.24 -0.46
C GLY A 101 0.43 -2.22 -0.76
N PHE A 102 0.09 -2.32 -2.03
CA PHE A 102 -1.29 -2.51 -2.46
C PHE A 102 -1.62 -4.00 -2.42
N TYR A 103 -2.71 -4.32 -1.74
CA TYR A 103 -3.25 -5.69 -1.76
C TYR A 103 -3.78 -5.99 -3.16
N ILE A 104 -3.38 -7.11 -3.73
CA ILE A 104 -3.86 -7.56 -5.03
C ILE A 104 -4.78 -8.76 -4.85
N ASP A 105 -4.29 -9.80 -4.17
CA ASP A 105 -5.08 -10.97 -3.84
C ASP A 105 -4.49 -11.63 -2.59
N GLU A 106 -5.01 -12.79 -2.21
CA GLU A 106 -4.62 -13.45 -0.97
C GLU A 106 -3.15 -13.83 -0.92
N ASN A 107 -2.45 -13.81 -2.04
CA ASN A 107 -1.03 -14.16 -2.10
C ASN A 107 -0.14 -13.02 -2.59
N THR A 108 -0.71 -11.99 -3.17
CA THR A 108 0.05 -11.03 -3.96
C THR A 108 -0.19 -9.60 -3.50
N MET A 109 0.88 -8.83 -3.44
CA MET A 109 0.82 -7.37 -3.26
C MET A 109 1.60 -6.70 -4.38
N TYR A 110 1.29 -5.44 -4.64
CA TYR A 110 2.10 -4.60 -5.52
C TYR A 110 2.80 -3.57 -4.66
N ASP A 111 4.12 -3.59 -4.65
CA ASP A 111 4.87 -2.73 -3.74
C ASP A 111 6.28 -2.44 -4.28
N ALA A 112 6.95 -1.51 -3.62
CA ALA A 112 8.37 -1.25 -3.83
C ALA A 112 9.12 -1.80 -2.63
N ASN A 113 9.98 -2.78 -2.84
CA ASN A 113 10.79 -3.36 -1.78
C ASN A 113 12.19 -3.66 -2.31
N GLY A 114 13.01 -4.36 -1.53
CA GLY A 114 14.37 -4.65 -1.92
C GLY A 114 14.51 -5.44 -3.22
N SER A 115 13.45 -6.09 -3.66
CA SER A 115 13.42 -6.80 -4.93
C SER A 115 12.93 -5.93 -6.09
N GLY A 116 12.66 -4.67 -5.82
CA GLY A 116 12.20 -3.72 -6.83
C GLY A 116 10.72 -3.43 -6.76
N VAL A 117 10.26 -2.63 -7.70
CA VAL A 117 8.84 -2.29 -7.84
C VAL A 117 8.16 -3.38 -8.65
N GLY A 118 7.04 -3.90 -8.14
CA GLY A 118 6.29 -4.91 -8.87
C GLY A 118 5.40 -5.75 -7.98
N TYR A 119 4.95 -6.86 -8.54
CA TYR A 119 4.12 -7.83 -7.84
C TYR A 119 5.01 -8.75 -7.02
N HIS A 120 4.64 -8.94 -5.76
CA HIS A 120 5.40 -9.79 -4.84
C HIS A 120 4.47 -10.65 -4.02
N ASN A 121 4.97 -11.83 -3.61
CA ASN A 121 4.20 -12.76 -2.78
C ASN A 121 4.35 -12.36 -1.31
N TRP A 122 3.26 -11.93 -0.68
CA TRP A 122 3.32 -11.53 0.73
C TRP A 122 3.03 -12.68 1.69
N LYS A 123 2.76 -13.88 1.16
CA LYS A 123 2.56 -15.08 2.01
C LYS A 123 3.87 -15.75 2.38
N SER A 124 5.00 -15.30 1.85
CA SER A 124 6.30 -15.87 2.21
C SER A 124 6.55 -15.71 3.71
N ASP A 125 7.43 -16.56 4.23
CA ASP A 125 7.74 -16.56 5.67
C ASP A 125 8.26 -15.20 6.12
N TYR A 126 9.07 -14.54 5.30
CA TYR A 126 9.59 -13.22 5.64
C TYR A 126 8.46 -12.24 5.92
N TRP A 127 7.53 -12.10 4.96
CA TRP A 127 6.46 -11.12 5.11
C TRP A 127 5.49 -11.51 6.22
N GLN A 128 5.21 -12.81 6.37
CA GLN A 128 4.32 -13.28 7.43
C GLN A 128 4.90 -13.01 8.82
N SER A 129 6.21 -13.02 8.96
CA SER A 129 6.87 -12.72 10.24
C SER A 129 6.78 -11.23 10.61
N HIS A 130 6.40 -10.38 9.66
CA HIS A 130 6.31 -8.94 9.89
C HIS A 130 4.88 -8.44 10.10
N LYS A 131 4.01 -9.33 10.58
CA LYS A 131 2.67 -8.98 11.10
C LYS A 131 1.81 -8.24 10.07
N PRO A 132 1.51 -8.87 8.92
CA PRO A 132 0.70 -8.21 7.90
C PRO A 132 -0.68 -7.82 8.42
N GLU A 133 -1.12 -6.64 8.02
CA GLU A 133 -2.43 -6.12 8.40
C GLU A 133 -3.03 -5.43 7.19
N ILE A 134 -4.25 -5.85 6.81
CA ILE A 134 -4.94 -5.27 5.66
C ILE A 134 -5.85 -4.16 6.12
N ARG A 135 -5.78 -3.02 5.46
CA ARG A 135 -6.53 -1.84 5.86
C ARG A 135 -7.08 -1.15 4.61
N ARG A 136 -8.22 -0.48 4.78
CA ARG A 136 -8.90 0.20 3.66
C ARG A 136 -8.78 1.69 3.80
N ILE A 137 -8.48 2.35 2.69
CA ILE A 137 -8.39 3.80 2.61
C ILE A 137 -9.78 4.38 2.84
N VAL A 138 -9.84 5.45 3.62
CA VAL A 138 -11.07 6.21 3.83
C VAL A 138 -10.84 7.64 3.36
N GLN A 139 -11.91 8.28 2.91
CA GLN A 139 -11.86 9.65 2.40
C GLN A 139 -12.63 10.59 3.29
#